data_a6115be1bfbb27e3b6754d56bb222d51
#
_entry.id   a6115be1bfbb27e3b6754d56bb222d51
#
_cell.length_a   1.000
_cell.length_b   1.000
_cell.length_c   1.000
_cell.angle_alpha   90.00
_cell.angle_beta   90.00
_cell.angle_gamma   90.00
#
_symmetry.space_group_name_H-M   'P 1'
#
loop_
_entity.id
_entity.type
_entity.pdbx_description
1 polymer ?
#
loop_
_entity_poly.entity_id
_entity_poly.type
_entity_poly.pdbx_seq_one_letter_code
_entity_poly.pdbx_strand_id
1 'polypeptide(L)'
;MENPLMIIIDYNAIAIAGVVTQKMQVDEHLIRHMILNTIRMYNKKFRKDYGDVVIACDHSSWRREVFPQYKASRRKGREESSMDWNEVFRIINQVREEIRDNMPYKVIHVERCEADDIIGTLVYETQEFGKNEPVMIISADKDFIQLHKFNNVRQYSPMQKKFVQHENPRLYALEHVLKGDSGDGVPNVLSQDD
;
A
#
# COMPACT_ATOMS: atom_id res chain seq x y z
N MET A 1 21.41 13.56 -16.28
CA MET A 1 20.15 12.81 -16.15
C MET A 1 19.63 13.14 -14.76
N GLU A 2 18.44 13.73 -14.65
CA GLU A 2 17.82 13.96 -13.35
C GLU A 2 17.55 12.60 -12.72
N ASN A 3 17.91 12.41 -11.47
CA ASN A 3 17.58 11.19 -10.73
C ASN A 3 16.07 11.03 -10.70
N PRO A 4 15.50 9.89 -11.08
CA PRO A 4 14.08 9.68 -11.04
C PRO A 4 13.59 9.72 -9.59
N LEU A 5 12.97 10.83 -9.21
CA LEU A 5 12.28 11.00 -7.95
C LEU A 5 10.92 10.31 -8.03
N MET A 6 10.47 9.64 -6.95
CA MET A 6 9.27 8.82 -7.01
C MET A 6 8.38 8.96 -5.78
N ILE A 7 7.10 9.21 -6.02
CA ILE A 7 6.02 9.05 -5.04
C ILE A 7 5.33 7.73 -5.34
N ILE A 8 5.34 6.78 -4.41
CA ILE A 8 4.63 5.52 -4.60
C ILE A 8 3.39 5.51 -3.70
N ILE A 9 2.23 5.35 -4.31
CA ILE A 9 0.95 5.29 -3.60
C ILE A 9 0.49 3.84 -3.52
N ASP A 10 0.25 3.36 -2.32
CA ASP A 10 -0.45 2.12 -2.03
C ASP A 10 -1.95 2.35 -2.31
N TYR A 11 -2.37 1.92 -3.51
CA TYR A 11 -3.68 2.25 -4.06
C TYR A 11 -4.83 1.66 -3.24
N ASN A 12 -4.75 0.37 -2.95
CA ASN A 12 -5.83 -0.32 -2.28
C ASN A 12 -5.98 0.16 -0.83
N ALA A 13 -4.87 0.45 -0.16
CA ALA A 13 -4.91 1.00 1.20
C ALA A 13 -5.60 2.36 1.25
N ILE A 14 -5.30 3.29 0.34
CA ILE A 14 -5.96 4.61 0.32
C ILE A 14 -7.43 4.51 -0.09
N ALA A 15 -7.76 3.65 -1.06
CA ALA A 15 -9.12 3.47 -1.55
C ALA A 15 -10.03 2.86 -0.48
N ILE A 16 -9.60 1.76 0.15
CA ILE A 16 -10.37 1.08 1.20
C ILE A 16 -10.51 1.97 2.43
N ALA A 17 -9.44 2.63 2.87
CA ALA A 17 -9.51 3.55 4.01
C ALA A 17 -10.53 4.67 3.78
N GLY A 18 -10.62 5.19 2.56
CA GLY A 18 -11.62 6.18 2.18
C GLY A 18 -13.05 5.66 2.34
N VAL A 19 -13.32 4.45 1.86
CA VAL A 19 -14.66 3.83 1.94
C VAL A 19 -15.06 3.52 3.39
N VAL A 20 -14.17 2.91 4.15
CA VAL A 20 -14.44 2.47 5.54
C VAL A 20 -14.67 3.65 6.49
N THR A 21 -13.92 4.73 6.33
CA THR A 21 -14.04 5.91 7.21
C THR A 21 -15.37 6.64 7.08
N GLN A 22 -16.02 6.54 5.93
CA GLN A 22 -17.25 7.32 5.69
C GLN A 22 -18.54 6.62 6.12
N LYS A 23 -18.51 5.30 6.45
CA LYS A 23 -19.70 4.52 6.87
C LYS A 23 -20.94 4.72 5.97
N MET A 24 -20.70 4.98 4.68
CA MET A 24 -21.73 5.39 3.73
C MET A 24 -22.25 4.20 2.92
N GLN A 25 -23.42 4.37 2.32
CA GLN A 25 -23.84 3.50 1.23
C GLN A 25 -22.80 3.54 0.12
N VAL A 26 -22.57 2.38 -0.52
CA VAL A 26 -21.63 2.27 -1.62
C VAL A 26 -22.11 3.13 -2.78
N ASP A 27 -21.37 4.20 -3.08
CA ASP A 27 -21.64 5.14 -4.17
C ASP A 27 -20.41 5.25 -5.06
N GLU A 28 -20.56 4.87 -6.33
CA GLU A 28 -19.46 4.83 -7.30
C GLU A 28 -18.85 6.21 -7.55
N HIS A 29 -19.67 7.25 -7.69
CA HIS A 29 -19.19 8.60 -7.95
C HIS A 29 -18.40 9.15 -6.77
N LEU A 30 -18.88 8.90 -5.57
CA LEU A 30 -18.21 9.34 -4.35
C LEU A 30 -16.88 8.61 -4.14
N ILE A 31 -16.85 7.28 -4.30
CA ILE A 31 -15.62 6.48 -4.18
C ILE A 31 -14.59 6.95 -5.20
N ARG A 32 -14.99 7.11 -6.47
CA ARG A 32 -14.12 7.66 -7.53
C ARG A 32 -13.56 9.02 -7.14
N HIS A 33 -14.44 9.94 -6.72
CA HIS A 33 -14.05 11.29 -6.33
C HIS A 33 -13.03 11.27 -5.19
N MET A 34 -13.25 10.44 -4.17
CA MET A 34 -12.34 10.31 -3.03
C MET A 34 -10.97 9.79 -3.43
N ILE A 35 -10.92 8.73 -4.24
CA ILE A 35 -9.66 8.15 -4.72
C ILE A 35 -8.88 9.22 -5.52
N LEU A 36 -9.52 9.84 -6.50
CA LEU A 36 -8.87 10.82 -7.37
C LEU A 36 -8.39 12.06 -6.59
N ASN A 37 -9.19 12.56 -5.65
CA ASN A 37 -8.77 13.68 -4.81
C ASN A 37 -7.60 13.31 -3.90
N THR A 38 -7.59 12.10 -3.37
CA THR A 38 -6.50 11.63 -2.51
C THR A 38 -5.18 11.56 -3.29
N ILE A 39 -5.20 10.97 -4.48
CA ILE A 39 -4.02 10.92 -5.36
C ILE A 39 -3.55 12.33 -5.72
N ARG A 40 -4.47 13.21 -6.15
CA ARG A 40 -4.16 14.60 -6.50
C ARG A 40 -3.56 15.36 -5.30
N MET A 41 -4.11 15.17 -4.11
CA MET A 41 -3.62 15.82 -2.89
C MET A 41 -2.18 15.42 -2.59
N TYR A 42 -1.83 14.14 -2.65
CA TYR A 42 -0.47 13.69 -2.38
C TYR A 42 0.50 14.04 -3.52
N ASN A 43 0.06 13.99 -4.77
CA ASN A 43 0.84 14.53 -5.88
C ASN A 43 1.19 16.01 -5.64
N LYS A 44 0.19 16.86 -5.36
CA LYS A 44 0.42 18.29 -5.09
C LYS A 44 1.35 18.52 -3.89
N LYS A 45 1.22 17.69 -2.83
CA LYS A 45 2.00 17.85 -1.60
C LYS A 45 3.47 17.49 -1.76
N PHE A 46 3.78 16.45 -2.54
CA PHE A 46 5.12 15.86 -2.55
C PHE A 46 5.86 15.93 -3.89
N ARG A 47 5.17 16.31 -4.99
CA ARG A 47 5.76 16.30 -6.33
C ARG A 47 7.03 17.14 -6.46
N LYS A 48 7.08 18.27 -5.78
CA LYS A 48 8.23 19.19 -5.85
C LYS A 48 9.53 18.50 -5.35
N ASP A 49 9.41 17.66 -4.32
CA ASP A 49 10.55 17.04 -3.64
C ASP A 49 10.79 15.60 -4.09
N TYR A 50 9.76 14.92 -4.64
CA TYR A 50 9.80 13.48 -4.96
C TYR A 50 9.33 13.15 -6.39
N GLY A 51 9.05 14.12 -7.24
CA GLY A 51 8.77 13.90 -8.66
C GLY A 51 7.44 13.21 -8.96
N ASP A 52 7.48 12.20 -9.82
CA ASP A 52 6.30 11.60 -10.41
C ASP A 52 5.62 10.56 -9.51
N VAL A 53 4.30 10.41 -9.74
CA VAL A 53 3.47 9.45 -8.99
C VAL A 53 3.43 8.11 -9.71
N VAL A 54 3.73 7.07 -8.94
CA VAL A 54 3.51 5.66 -9.27
C VAL A 54 2.41 5.12 -8.36
N ILE A 55 1.47 4.40 -8.91
CA ILE A 55 0.34 3.81 -8.21
C ILE A 55 0.55 2.29 -8.18
N ALA A 56 0.85 1.73 -7.01
CA ALA A 56 1.00 0.30 -6.80
C ALA A 56 -0.35 -0.30 -6.39
N CYS A 57 -0.78 -1.34 -7.11
CA CYS A 57 -2.11 -1.93 -6.96
C CYS A 57 -2.01 -3.41 -6.58
N ASP A 58 -2.87 -3.83 -5.66
CA ASP A 58 -2.98 -5.24 -5.27
C ASP A 58 -3.58 -6.10 -6.38
N HIS A 59 -3.03 -7.30 -6.51
CA HIS A 59 -3.67 -8.45 -7.13
C HIS A 59 -3.88 -9.56 -6.07
N SER A 60 -4.34 -10.74 -6.48
CA SER A 60 -4.37 -11.91 -5.59
C SER A 60 -2.95 -12.26 -5.13
N SER A 61 -2.75 -12.45 -3.82
CA SER A 61 -1.42 -12.73 -3.28
C SER A 61 -0.97 -14.16 -3.56
N TRP A 62 0.25 -14.34 -4.07
CA TRP A 62 0.92 -15.63 -4.20
C TRP A 62 1.10 -16.33 -2.83
N ARG A 63 1.11 -15.57 -1.75
CA ARG A 63 1.28 -16.09 -0.38
C ARG A 63 0.19 -17.07 0.00
N ARG A 64 -1.02 -16.95 -0.56
CA ARG A 64 -2.13 -17.88 -0.29
C ARG A 64 -1.90 -19.28 -0.85
N GLU A 65 -1.04 -19.42 -1.84
CA GLU A 65 -0.71 -20.72 -2.42
C GLU A 65 0.19 -21.55 -1.49
N VAL A 66 1.06 -20.86 -0.74
CA VAL A 66 1.97 -21.49 0.24
C VAL A 66 1.40 -21.47 1.65
N PHE A 67 0.55 -20.50 1.99
CA PHE A 67 -0.08 -20.34 3.29
C PHE A 67 -1.57 -19.99 3.15
N PRO A 68 -2.48 -20.98 3.08
CA PRO A 68 -3.91 -20.74 2.84
C PRO A 68 -4.61 -19.85 3.88
N GLN A 69 -4.11 -19.81 5.13
CA GLN A 69 -4.63 -18.96 6.20
C GLN A 69 -4.26 -17.48 6.04
N TYR A 70 -3.37 -17.14 5.10
CA TYR A 70 -2.95 -15.78 4.87
C TYR A 70 -4.13 -14.83 4.64
N LYS A 71 -4.27 -13.83 5.50
CA LYS A 71 -5.35 -12.83 5.51
C LYS A 71 -6.77 -13.42 5.58
N ALA A 72 -6.95 -14.64 6.13
CA ALA A 72 -8.26 -15.28 6.23
C ALA A 72 -9.23 -14.51 7.12
N SER A 73 -8.75 -13.92 8.22
CA SER A 73 -9.51 -13.06 9.12
C SER A 73 -10.14 -11.85 8.41
N ARG A 74 -9.43 -11.25 7.46
CA ARG A 74 -9.93 -10.12 6.67
C ARG A 74 -11.11 -10.54 5.78
N ARG A 75 -11.10 -11.77 5.24
CA ARG A 75 -12.22 -12.31 4.45
C ARG A 75 -13.45 -12.50 5.33
N LYS A 76 -13.29 -13.16 6.48
CA LYS A 76 -14.38 -13.36 7.44
C LYS A 76 -15.00 -12.03 7.90
N GLY A 77 -14.18 -11.06 8.26
CA GLY A 77 -14.68 -9.72 8.66
C GLY A 77 -15.44 -8.99 7.54
N ARG A 78 -15.11 -9.22 6.28
CA ARG A 78 -15.87 -8.68 5.14
C ARG A 78 -17.20 -9.40 4.94
N GLU A 79 -17.23 -10.72 5.10
CA GLU A 79 -18.47 -11.54 5.01
C GLU A 79 -19.46 -11.18 6.12
N GLU A 80 -18.99 -10.82 7.31
CA GLU A 80 -19.80 -10.37 8.45
C GLU A 80 -20.22 -8.89 8.37
N SER A 81 -19.66 -8.13 7.43
CA SER A 81 -19.94 -6.72 7.25
C SER A 81 -21.26 -6.48 6.50
N SER A 82 -21.99 -5.42 6.87
CA SER A 82 -23.17 -4.95 6.13
C SER A 82 -22.84 -4.26 4.81
N MET A 83 -21.55 -4.02 4.52
CA MET A 83 -21.08 -3.36 3.30
C MET A 83 -20.98 -4.35 2.14
N ASP A 84 -21.48 -3.96 0.97
CA ASP A 84 -21.27 -4.75 -0.26
C ASP A 84 -19.81 -4.60 -0.76
N TRP A 85 -18.94 -5.46 -0.23
CA TRP A 85 -17.52 -5.47 -0.59
C TRP A 85 -17.27 -5.87 -2.04
N ASN A 86 -18.15 -6.65 -2.68
CA ASN A 86 -18.01 -7.00 -4.08
C ASN A 86 -18.17 -5.76 -4.95
N GLU A 87 -19.18 -4.95 -4.66
CA GLU A 87 -19.40 -3.69 -5.37
C GLU A 87 -18.28 -2.68 -5.08
N VAL A 88 -17.81 -2.57 -3.84
CA VAL A 88 -16.66 -1.73 -3.49
C VAL A 88 -15.43 -2.10 -4.32
N PHE A 89 -15.07 -3.38 -4.38
CA PHE A 89 -13.92 -3.82 -5.17
C PHE A 89 -14.12 -3.66 -6.67
N ARG A 90 -15.34 -3.85 -7.17
CA ARG A 90 -15.66 -3.57 -8.57
C ARG A 90 -15.35 -2.11 -8.91
N ILE A 91 -15.83 -1.17 -8.08
CA ILE A 91 -15.61 0.27 -8.28
C ILE A 91 -14.11 0.61 -8.17
N ILE A 92 -13.42 0.11 -7.16
CA ILE A 92 -11.98 0.36 -6.97
C ILE A 92 -11.20 -0.12 -8.21
N ASN A 93 -11.49 -1.31 -8.72
CA ASN A 93 -10.85 -1.83 -9.91
C ASN A 93 -11.17 -1.00 -11.16
N GLN A 94 -12.42 -0.59 -11.33
CA GLN A 94 -12.83 0.29 -12.43
C GLN A 94 -12.06 1.63 -12.39
N VAL A 95 -11.98 2.27 -11.23
CA VAL A 95 -11.26 3.53 -11.06
C VAL A 95 -9.76 3.36 -11.34
N ARG A 96 -9.16 2.21 -10.98
CA ARG A 96 -7.78 1.90 -11.34
C ARG A 96 -7.57 1.91 -12.87
N GLU A 97 -8.46 1.25 -13.62
CA GLU A 97 -8.37 1.22 -15.07
C GLU A 97 -8.57 2.63 -15.67
N GLU A 98 -9.54 3.39 -15.16
CA GLU A 98 -9.76 4.79 -15.56
C GLU A 98 -8.51 5.66 -15.35
N ILE A 99 -7.82 5.48 -14.23
CA ILE A 99 -6.56 6.21 -13.94
C ILE A 99 -5.47 5.77 -14.91
N ARG A 100 -5.31 4.47 -15.15
CA ARG A 100 -4.30 3.93 -16.06
C ARG A 100 -4.48 4.47 -17.49
N ASP A 101 -5.72 4.54 -17.95
CA ASP A 101 -6.02 4.84 -19.35
C ASP A 101 -6.13 6.35 -19.63
N ASN A 102 -6.43 7.17 -18.60
CA ASN A 102 -6.77 8.59 -18.83
C ASN A 102 -5.91 9.57 -18.04
N MET A 103 -5.01 9.12 -17.16
CA MET A 103 -4.23 10.03 -16.33
C MET A 103 -2.72 9.83 -16.53
N PRO A 104 -1.91 10.89 -16.28
CA PRO A 104 -0.47 10.83 -16.48
C PRO A 104 0.25 10.14 -15.30
N TYR A 105 -0.35 9.11 -14.71
CA TYR A 105 0.22 8.35 -13.60
C TYR A 105 0.64 6.96 -14.08
N LYS A 106 1.77 6.47 -13.58
CA LYS A 106 2.18 5.09 -13.84
C LYS A 106 1.45 4.17 -12.89
N VAL A 107 0.52 3.36 -13.42
CA VAL A 107 -0.20 2.34 -12.65
C VAL A 107 0.50 1.00 -12.83
N ILE A 108 0.91 0.39 -11.72
CA ILE A 108 1.57 -0.92 -11.70
C ILE A 108 0.64 -1.90 -10.98
N HIS A 109 0.22 -2.91 -11.73
CA HIS A 109 -0.64 -3.99 -11.27
C HIS A 109 -0.09 -5.30 -11.83
N VAL A 110 0.51 -6.12 -10.99
CA VAL A 110 1.20 -7.34 -11.39
C VAL A 110 0.42 -8.54 -10.89
N GLU A 111 0.21 -9.50 -11.78
CA GLU A 111 -0.49 -10.74 -11.43
C GLU A 111 0.19 -11.44 -10.25
N ARG A 112 -0.62 -11.88 -9.28
CA ARG A 112 -0.22 -12.58 -8.06
C ARG A 112 0.62 -11.75 -7.07
N CYS A 113 0.88 -10.46 -7.33
CA CYS A 113 1.62 -9.57 -6.43
C CYS A 113 0.68 -8.64 -5.68
N GLU A 114 0.99 -8.38 -4.42
CA GLU A 114 0.38 -7.30 -3.65
C GLU A 114 1.12 -5.99 -3.89
N ALA A 115 0.49 -4.86 -3.54
CA ALA A 115 1.12 -3.54 -3.63
C ALA A 115 2.45 -3.50 -2.84
N ASP A 116 2.53 -4.24 -1.74
CA ASP A 116 3.72 -4.35 -0.89
C ASP A 116 4.92 -4.93 -1.64
N ASP A 117 4.68 -5.97 -2.47
CA ASP A 117 5.72 -6.58 -3.30
C ASP A 117 6.25 -5.57 -4.33
N ILE A 118 5.33 -4.82 -4.96
CA ILE A 118 5.66 -3.80 -5.96
C ILE A 118 6.45 -2.66 -5.31
N ILE A 119 5.96 -2.12 -4.19
CA ILE A 119 6.60 -1.01 -3.46
C ILE A 119 7.99 -1.43 -2.98
N GLY A 120 8.10 -2.61 -2.38
CA GLY A 120 9.38 -3.14 -1.93
C GLY A 120 10.40 -3.24 -3.06
N THR A 121 10.01 -3.86 -4.18
CA THR A 121 10.88 -4.01 -5.36
C THR A 121 11.32 -2.66 -5.91
N LEU A 122 10.40 -1.73 -6.13
CA LEU A 122 10.73 -0.40 -6.66
C LEU A 122 11.67 0.36 -5.72
N VAL A 123 11.45 0.29 -4.41
CA VAL A 123 12.35 0.93 -3.45
C VAL A 123 13.75 0.33 -3.53
N TYR A 124 13.88 -1.00 -3.56
CA TYR A 124 15.21 -1.62 -3.68
C TYR A 124 15.93 -1.20 -4.97
N GLU A 125 15.23 -1.20 -6.11
CA GLU A 125 15.82 -0.80 -7.39
C GLU A 125 16.32 0.66 -7.39
N THR A 126 15.62 1.56 -6.69
CA THR A 126 16.03 2.97 -6.57
C THR A 126 17.23 3.17 -5.67
N GLN A 127 17.56 2.19 -4.81
CA GLN A 127 18.68 2.28 -3.87
C GLN A 127 19.90 1.43 -4.29
N GLU A 128 19.72 0.52 -5.25
CA GLU A 128 20.80 -0.36 -5.71
C GLU A 128 21.89 0.40 -6.47
N PHE A 129 23.09 -0.15 -6.46
CA PHE A 129 24.26 0.36 -7.21
C PHE A 129 24.57 1.84 -6.96
N GLY A 130 24.26 2.35 -5.76
CA GLY A 130 24.58 3.72 -5.37
C GLY A 130 23.66 4.80 -6.00
N LYS A 131 22.52 4.43 -6.56
CA LYS A 131 21.55 5.39 -7.11
C LYS A 131 21.02 6.33 -6.04
N ASN A 132 20.64 5.78 -4.87
CA ASN A 132 20.17 6.54 -3.70
C ASN A 132 19.09 7.58 -4.05
N GLU A 133 18.09 7.17 -4.83
CA GLU A 133 17.03 8.04 -5.30
C GLU A 133 16.02 8.31 -4.18
N PRO A 134 15.56 9.55 -3.99
CA PRO A 134 14.51 9.85 -3.03
C PRO A 134 13.18 9.20 -3.36
N VAL A 135 12.59 8.50 -2.39
CA VAL A 135 11.29 7.84 -2.52
C VAL A 135 10.35 8.27 -1.39
N MET A 136 9.12 8.62 -1.75
CA MET A 136 8.02 8.86 -0.81
C MET A 136 6.97 7.77 -0.93
N ILE A 137 6.82 6.94 0.09
CA ILE A 137 5.76 5.93 0.18
C ILE A 137 4.54 6.56 0.84
N ILE A 138 3.38 6.46 0.21
CA ILE A 138 2.08 6.90 0.75
C ILE A 138 1.30 5.66 1.16
N SER A 139 1.49 5.24 2.39
CA SER A 139 0.77 4.13 3.02
C SER A 139 0.84 4.25 4.55
N ALA A 140 -0.21 3.75 5.22
CA ALA A 140 -0.23 3.62 6.68
C ALA A 140 0.38 2.30 7.16
N ASP A 141 0.72 1.40 6.25
CA ASP A 141 1.22 0.08 6.58
C ASP A 141 2.59 0.16 7.27
N LYS A 142 2.70 -0.57 8.38
CA LYS A 142 3.92 -0.59 9.18
C LYS A 142 5.02 -1.48 8.60
N ASP A 143 4.67 -2.36 7.68
CA ASP A 143 5.64 -3.25 7.03
C ASP A 143 6.65 -2.48 6.21
N PHE A 144 6.28 -1.29 5.72
CA PHE A 144 7.22 -0.41 5.03
C PHE A 144 8.27 0.24 5.94
N ILE A 145 8.14 0.15 7.27
CA ILE A 145 9.18 0.63 8.20
C ILE A 145 10.52 -0.05 7.91
N GLN A 146 10.54 -1.31 7.50
CA GLN A 146 11.77 -2.01 7.12
C GLN A 146 12.54 -1.33 5.98
N LEU A 147 11.85 -0.56 5.13
CA LEU A 147 12.46 0.18 4.02
C LEU A 147 13.11 1.50 4.47
N HIS A 148 12.82 1.97 5.70
CA HIS A 148 13.46 3.17 6.25
C HIS A 148 14.95 2.95 6.60
N LYS A 149 15.47 1.73 6.43
CA LYS A 149 16.92 1.47 6.44
C LYS A 149 17.67 2.24 5.35
N PHE A 150 16.99 2.66 4.30
CA PHE A 150 17.50 3.53 3.26
C PHE A 150 17.22 5.00 3.62
N ASN A 151 18.26 5.81 3.73
CA ASN A 151 18.16 7.20 4.20
C ASN A 151 17.29 8.11 3.31
N ASN A 152 17.15 7.75 2.03
CA ASN A 152 16.38 8.52 1.04
C ASN A 152 14.93 8.06 0.90
N VAL A 153 14.52 7.05 1.67
CA VAL A 153 13.15 6.53 1.66
C VAL A 153 12.39 7.11 2.85
N ARG A 154 11.23 7.68 2.57
CA ARG A 154 10.32 8.21 3.57
C ARG A 154 8.93 7.66 3.37
N GLN A 155 8.18 7.56 4.46
CA GLN A 155 6.80 7.12 4.47
C GLN A 155 5.89 8.15 5.10
N TYR A 156 4.75 8.40 4.46
CA TYR A 156 3.70 9.26 4.98
C TYR A 156 2.41 8.45 5.18
N SER A 157 1.88 8.45 6.40
CA SER A 157 0.61 7.80 6.73
C SER A 157 -0.58 8.70 6.41
N PRO A 158 -1.43 8.33 5.45
CA PRO A 158 -2.69 9.04 5.16
C PRO A 158 -3.62 9.11 6.37
N MET A 159 -3.72 8.02 7.13
CA MET A 159 -4.60 7.93 8.31
C MET A 159 -4.18 8.88 9.43
N GLN A 160 -2.88 8.90 9.74
CA GLN A 160 -2.33 9.72 10.83
C GLN A 160 -1.96 11.13 10.37
N LYS A 161 -1.98 11.39 9.06
CA LYS A 161 -1.58 12.66 8.42
C LYS A 161 -0.18 13.12 8.85
N LYS A 162 0.74 12.18 9.07
CA LYS A 162 2.13 12.44 9.49
C LYS A 162 3.11 11.47 8.87
N PHE A 163 4.39 11.83 8.92
CA PHE A 163 5.46 10.90 8.56
C PHE A 163 5.54 9.76 9.57
N VAL A 164 5.74 8.56 9.02
CA VAL A 164 6.06 7.37 9.82
C VAL A 164 7.57 7.39 10.06
N GLN A 165 7.97 7.26 11.32
CA GLN A 165 9.38 7.24 11.72
C GLN A 165 9.60 6.09 12.71
N HIS A 166 10.76 5.45 12.61
CA HIS A 166 11.19 4.44 13.55
C HIS A 166 12.69 4.57 13.80
N GLU A 167 13.09 4.50 15.06
CA GLU A 167 14.50 4.69 15.47
C GLU A 167 15.42 3.62 14.90
N ASN A 168 14.95 2.37 14.85
CA ASN A 168 15.73 1.24 14.34
C ASN A 168 14.89 0.34 13.39
N PRO A 169 14.84 0.65 12.08
CA PRO A 169 14.07 -0.12 11.12
C PRO A 169 14.48 -1.59 10.99
N ARG A 170 15.77 -1.89 11.19
CA ARG A 170 16.27 -3.27 11.13
C ARG A 170 15.80 -4.10 12.34
N LEU A 171 15.88 -3.52 13.53
CA LEU A 171 15.37 -4.16 14.74
C LEU A 171 13.86 -4.36 14.65
N TYR A 172 13.13 -3.35 14.15
CA TYR A 172 11.70 -3.46 13.90
C TYR A 172 11.36 -4.68 13.02
N ALA A 173 12.05 -4.85 11.90
CA ALA A 173 11.81 -5.97 10.99
C ALA A 173 12.09 -7.33 11.67
N LEU A 174 13.17 -7.46 12.45
CA LEU A 174 13.47 -8.68 13.20
C LEU A 174 12.40 -8.98 14.24
N GLU A 175 11.99 -7.99 15.02
CA GLU A 175 10.92 -8.15 16.01
C GLU A 175 9.60 -8.55 15.36
N HIS A 176 9.28 -7.99 14.20
CA HIS A 176 8.06 -8.29 13.46
C HIS A 176 8.04 -9.76 13.00
N VAL A 177 9.16 -10.24 12.45
CA VAL A 177 9.31 -11.66 12.07
C VAL A 177 9.11 -12.59 13.27
N LEU A 178 9.67 -12.24 14.44
CA LEU A 178 9.54 -13.07 15.64
C LEU A 178 8.13 -13.02 16.26
N LYS A 179 7.49 -11.86 16.22
CA LYS A 179 6.15 -11.63 16.80
C LYS A 179 5.02 -12.17 15.92
N GLY A 180 5.27 -12.38 14.63
CA GLY A 180 4.24 -12.68 13.65
C GLY A 180 3.33 -11.49 13.38
N ASP A 181 2.29 -11.70 12.59
CA ASP A 181 1.28 -10.72 12.25
C ASP A 181 -0.13 -11.32 12.34
N SER A 182 -0.86 -10.96 13.38
CA SER A 182 -2.24 -11.43 13.57
C SER A 182 -3.20 -10.90 12.50
N GLY A 183 -2.93 -9.73 11.91
CA GLY A 183 -3.71 -9.15 10.82
C GLY A 183 -3.60 -9.94 9.53
N ASP A 184 -2.45 -10.54 9.30
CA ASP A 184 -2.16 -11.39 8.14
C ASP A 184 -2.29 -12.89 8.44
N GLY A 185 -2.57 -13.23 9.72
CA GLY A 185 -2.73 -14.61 10.16
C GLY A 185 -1.40 -15.35 10.34
N VAL A 186 -0.29 -14.63 10.46
CA VAL A 186 1.04 -15.21 10.66
C VAL A 186 1.29 -15.39 12.15
N PRO A 187 1.48 -16.62 12.65
CA PRO A 187 1.73 -16.88 14.07
C PRO A 187 3.10 -16.36 14.48
N ASN A 188 3.30 -16.15 15.79
CA ASN A 188 4.63 -15.83 16.32
C ASN A 188 5.51 -17.09 16.36
N VAL A 189 6.83 -16.92 16.47
CA VAL A 189 7.82 -18.00 16.42
C VAL A 189 7.64 -19.07 17.50
N LEU A 190 6.91 -18.77 18.57
CA LEU A 190 6.64 -19.69 19.69
C LEU A 190 5.25 -20.34 19.62
N SER A 191 4.40 -19.90 18.67
CA SER A 191 3.08 -20.53 18.47
C SER A 191 3.24 -21.88 17.79
N GLN A 192 2.33 -22.80 18.11
CA GLN A 192 2.18 -24.00 17.32
C GLN A 192 1.55 -23.62 15.97
N ASP A 193 1.96 -24.30 14.90
CA ASP A 193 1.37 -24.18 13.57
C ASP A 193 0.05 -24.97 13.59
N ASP A 194 -1.05 -24.33 14.01
CA ASP A 194 -2.40 -24.90 14.07
C ASP A 194 -3.22 -24.51 12.85
#